data_29c366ce24aeaf1405ba488db6280004
#
_entry.id   29c366ce24aeaf1405ba488db6280004
#
_cell.length_a   1.000
_cell.length_b   1.000
_cell.length_c   1.000
_cell.angle_alpha   90.00
_cell.angle_beta   90.00
_cell.angle_gamma   90.00
#
_symmetry.space_group_name_H-M   'P 1'
#
loop_
_entity.id
_entity.type
_entity.pdbx_description
1 polymer ?
#
loop_
_entity_poly.entity_id
_entity_poly.type
_entity_poly.pdbx_seq_one_letter_code
_entity_poly.pdbx_strand_id
1 'polypeptide(L)'
;MAKFIFVTGGVVSGLGKGITAASLGRLLKARGFKVAAQKLDPYINVDPGTMSPYQHGEVFVTNDGAETDLDLDLGHYERFIDEDLNRYSNLTTGKVYWNVLNKERRGEYLGETVQVIPHITNEIKSFIYSVQEKTDADIVITEIGGTTGDIESQPFLEAIRQVSCEAGRSNCLFIHVTLIPYLESSGEHKSKPTQHSVKQLQSFGIMPDIIVARCDRPVDDPSIFRKIALFCNVKEDCVIENLTLPVLYEAPIMLEEAGLAKIVLRELGIEKAPQECDLTEWKHMLDRIKNSSKTVKISLVGKYVKLHDSYLSIVESLHHAGWENGAQVEINWVDSETITPETAPEILGGSTGIIVPGGFGIRGIEGMIAAADYARRNNIPYFGICLGMQIAAIAFARGVLGYEDANSTEFAPDSKHPVIALMEEQMDLADMGGTMRLGAYPCRISPDTLMMKAYGKGLIEERHRHRYEFNNKFREVYMEHGAIFSGQSPDGTLVEAMEIPGHPFYLGVQYHPEFKSRPNRAHPIFREFVKAALEVKEKNS
;
A
#
# COMPACT_ATOMS: atom_id res chain seq x y z
N MET A 1 1.50 -21.78 20.61
CA MET A 1 1.38 -22.00 19.15
C MET A 1 0.43 -20.93 18.65
N ALA A 2 0.81 -20.21 17.60
CA ALA A 2 -0.05 -19.19 17.01
C ALA A 2 -1.36 -19.78 16.47
N LYS A 3 -2.38 -18.94 16.37
CA LYS A 3 -3.62 -19.25 15.68
C LYS A 3 -3.55 -18.75 14.23
N PHE A 4 -4.07 -19.53 13.30
CA PHE A 4 -4.07 -19.20 11.87
C PHE A 4 -5.51 -18.95 11.40
N ILE A 5 -5.71 -17.81 10.75
CA ILE A 5 -6.99 -17.44 10.13
C ILE A 5 -6.76 -17.35 8.63
N PHE A 6 -7.45 -18.17 7.86
CA PHE A 6 -7.38 -18.19 6.41
C PHE A 6 -8.59 -17.49 5.82
N VAL A 7 -8.36 -16.43 5.03
CA VAL A 7 -9.41 -15.67 4.36
C VAL A 7 -9.42 -16.05 2.89
N THR A 8 -10.47 -16.71 2.47
CA THR A 8 -10.71 -17.11 1.08
C THR A 8 -11.88 -16.33 0.50
N GLY A 9 -12.03 -16.32 -0.81
CA GLY A 9 -13.17 -15.65 -1.43
C GLY A 9 -13.67 -16.35 -2.67
N GLY A 10 -14.88 -16.05 -3.06
CA GLY A 10 -15.49 -16.64 -4.23
C GLY A 10 -16.58 -15.77 -4.83
N VAL A 11 -17.16 -16.22 -5.93
CA VAL A 11 -18.11 -15.55 -6.80
C VAL A 11 -17.41 -14.62 -7.80
N VAL A 12 -16.76 -13.54 -7.33
CA VAL A 12 -16.00 -12.58 -8.16
C VAL A 12 -14.77 -12.07 -7.40
N SER A 13 -13.80 -11.50 -8.11
CA SER A 13 -12.69 -10.73 -7.52
C SER A 13 -13.19 -9.39 -6.99
N GLY A 14 -12.39 -8.71 -6.15
CA GLY A 14 -12.74 -7.38 -5.65
C GLY A 14 -13.82 -7.35 -4.56
N LEU A 15 -14.19 -8.48 -3.94
CA LEU A 15 -15.19 -8.55 -2.87
C LEU A 15 -14.75 -7.94 -1.52
N GLY A 16 -13.50 -7.47 -1.43
CA GLY A 16 -12.97 -6.90 -0.19
C GLY A 16 -12.49 -7.93 0.82
N LYS A 17 -11.88 -9.04 0.35
CA LYS A 17 -11.15 -9.99 1.22
C LYS A 17 -10.09 -9.27 2.04
N GLY A 18 -9.24 -8.43 1.37
CA GLY A 18 -8.19 -7.65 2.01
C GLY A 18 -8.72 -6.72 3.09
N ILE A 19 -9.80 -5.99 2.81
CA ILE A 19 -10.44 -5.10 3.79
C ILE A 19 -11.04 -5.88 4.96
N THR A 20 -11.63 -7.05 4.71
CA THR A 20 -12.14 -7.93 5.77
C THR A 20 -10.99 -8.44 6.66
N ALA A 21 -9.89 -8.90 6.05
CA ALA A 21 -8.69 -9.35 6.76
C ALA A 21 -8.05 -8.21 7.56
N ALA A 22 -7.86 -7.04 6.94
CA ALA A 22 -7.29 -5.85 7.58
C ALA A 22 -8.16 -5.35 8.74
N SER A 23 -9.49 -5.29 8.56
CA SER A 23 -10.43 -4.90 9.61
C SER A 23 -10.41 -5.89 10.78
N LEU A 24 -10.43 -7.19 10.51
CA LEU A 24 -10.31 -8.20 11.55
C LEU A 24 -8.97 -8.08 12.30
N GLY A 25 -7.87 -7.85 11.57
CA GLY A 25 -6.56 -7.61 12.16
C GLY A 25 -6.58 -6.41 13.11
N ARG A 26 -7.21 -5.31 12.72
CA ARG A 26 -7.41 -4.13 13.59
C ARG A 26 -8.19 -4.47 14.84
N LEU A 27 -9.31 -5.22 14.71
CA LEU A 27 -10.16 -5.60 15.83
C LEU A 27 -9.46 -6.52 16.85
N LEU A 28 -8.64 -7.45 16.34
CA LEU A 28 -7.84 -8.34 17.19
C LEU A 28 -6.70 -7.58 17.88
N LYS A 29 -6.01 -6.68 17.17
CA LYS A 29 -4.99 -5.80 17.76
C LYS A 29 -5.57 -4.90 18.84
N ALA A 30 -6.76 -4.33 18.62
CA ALA A 30 -7.45 -3.51 19.62
C ALA A 30 -7.86 -4.28 20.88
N ARG A 31 -7.81 -5.61 20.84
CA ARG A 31 -7.97 -6.51 21.98
C ARG A 31 -6.64 -6.97 22.60
N GLY A 32 -5.52 -6.44 22.11
CA GLY A 32 -4.19 -6.70 22.65
C GLY A 32 -3.45 -7.90 22.07
N PHE A 33 -3.95 -8.52 20.98
CA PHE A 33 -3.23 -9.57 20.27
C PHE A 33 -2.14 -8.99 19.35
N LYS A 34 -1.01 -9.68 19.28
CA LYS A 34 -0.02 -9.46 18.23
C LYS A 34 -0.52 -10.13 16.94
N VAL A 35 -0.81 -9.34 15.92
CA VAL A 35 -1.38 -9.83 14.65
C VAL A 35 -0.39 -9.64 13.53
N ALA A 36 -0.16 -10.69 12.74
CA ALA A 36 0.55 -10.60 11.47
C ALA A 36 -0.41 -10.88 10.31
N ALA A 37 -0.21 -10.19 9.20
CA ALA A 37 -0.98 -10.37 7.97
C ALA A 37 -0.09 -10.88 6.83
N GLN A 38 -0.65 -11.80 6.03
CA GLN A 38 -0.04 -12.34 4.83
C GLN A 38 -1.01 -12.35 3.65
N LYS A 39 -0.46 -12.14 2.47
CA LYS A 39 -1.14 -12.32 1.18
C LYS A 39 -0.46 -13.41 0.37
N LEU A 40 -1.23 -14.37 -0.14
CA LEU A 40 -0.77 -15.40 -1.07
C LEU A 40 -1.40 -15.12 -2.43
N ASP A 41 -0.59 -14.68 -3.40
CA ASP A 41 -1.05 -14.27 -4.72
C ASP A 41 -0.83 -15.36 -5.77
N PRO A 42 -1.87 -15.78 -6.50
CA PRO A 42 -1.78 -16.87 -7.48
C PRO A 42 -1.12 -16.45 -8.81
N TYR A 43 -0.33 -15.37 -8.83
CA TYR A 43 0.34 -14.88 -10.03
C TYR A 43 1.68 -15.58 -10.27
N ILE A 44 2.04 -15.77 -11.56
CA ILE A 44 3.31 -16.40 -11.98
C ILE A 44 4.49 -15.42 -11.89
N ASN A 45 4.25 -14.13 -11.72
CA ASN A 45 5.32 -13.17 -11.47
C ASN A 45 6.05 -13.49 -10.18
N VAL A 46 7.39 -13.43 -10.18
CA VAL A 46 8.20 -13.67 -8.98
C VAL A 46 8.04 -12.52 -7.98
N ASP A 47 8.03 -11.29 -8.51
CA ASP A 47 7.77 -10.05 -7.79
C ASP A 47 7.12 -9.01 -8.75
N PRO A 48 6.59 -7.89 -8.24
CA PRO A 48 5.97 -6.86 -9.06
C PRO A 48 6.96 -5.91 -9.73
N GLY A 49 8.26 -6.03 -9.49
CA GLY A 49 9.27 -5.05 -9.92
C GLY A 49 9.36 -4.81 -11.42
N THR A 50 8.95 -5.80 -12.24
CA THR A 50 8.92 -5.70 -13.71
C THR A 50 7.54 -5.41 -14.28
N MET A 51 6.52 -5.27 -13.43
CA MET A 51 5.13 -5.11 -13.86
C MET A 51 4.80 -3.63 -14.09
N SER A 52 3.92 -3.38 -15.07
CA SER A 52 3.43 -2.03 -15.33
C SER A 52 2.43 -1.59 -14.27
N PRO A 53 2.55 -0.39 -13.67
CA PRO A 53 1.54 0.15 -12.76
C PRO A 53 0.13 0.21 -13.35
N TYR A 54 -0.02 0.27 -14.67
CA TYR A 54 -1.32 0.21 -15.36
C TYR A 54 -2.01 -1.16 -15.27
N GLN A 55 -1.29 -2.22 -14.90
CA GLN A 55 -1.85 -3.57 -14.80
C GLN A 55 -2.28 -3.90 -13.36
N HIS A 56 -1.53 -3.41 -12.37
CA HIS A 56 -1.62 -3.90 -10.98
C HIS A 56 -1.72 -2.79 -9.93
N GLY A 57 -1.70 -1.52 -10.33
CA GLY A 57 -1.63 -0.42 -9.39
C GLY A 57 -0.21 -0.12 -8.90
N GLU A 58 -0.07 0.38 -7.69
CA GLU A 58 1.23 0.74 -7.12
C GLU A 58 2.04 -0.50 -6.71
N VAL A 59 3.37 -0.37 -6.73
CA VAL A 59 4.29 -1.35 -6.12
C VAL A 59 4.59 -0.89 -4.71
N PHE A 60 4.14 -1.66 -3.72
CA PHE A 60 4.36 -1.38 -2.31
C PHE A 60 5.71 -1.96 -1.86
N VAL A 61 6.45 -1.22 -1.04
CA VAL A 61 7.77 -1.65 -0.54
C VAL A 61 7.74 -1.74 0.98
N THR A 62 8.19 -2.89 1.50
CA THR A 62 8.32 -3.12 2.95
C THR A 62 9.60 -2.53 3.52
N ASN A 63 9.72 -2.46 4.86
CA ASN A 63 10.93 -1.94 5.50
C ASN A 63 12.19 -2.76 5.16
N ASP A 64 12.07 -4.07 4.98
CA ASP A 64 13.18 -4.96 4.65
C ASP A 64 13.43 -5.12 3.14
N GLY A 65 12.86 -4.22 2.33
CA GLY A 65 13.14 -4.09 0.92
C GLY A 65 12.47 -5.14 0.03
N ALA A 66 11.40 -5.77 0.47
CA ALA A 66 10.59 -6.57 -0.43
C ALA A 66 9.68 -5.66 -1.26
N GLU A 67 9.75 -5.80 -2.59
CA GLU A 67 8.73 -5.28 -3.49
C GLU A 67 7.55 -6.24 -3.44
N THR A 68 6.40 -5.71 -3.12
CA THR A 68 5.19 -6.49 -2.87
C THR A 68 3.98 -5.77 -3.44
N ASP A 69 2.89 -6.48 -3.43
CA ASP A 69 1.54 -6.01 -3.70
C ASP A 69 1.19 -5.88 -5.18
N LEU A 70 0.46 -6.89 -5.62
CA LEU A 70 -0.17 -6.92 -6.95
C LEU A 70 -1.63 -6.45 -6.89
N ASP A 71 -2.23 -6.41 -5.68
CA ASP A 71 -3.66 -6.15 -5.47
C ASP A 71 -3.93 -5.08 -4.38
N LEU A 72 -2.93 -4.26 -4.00
CA LEU A 72 -3.04 -3.13 -3.03
C LEU A 72 -3.36 -3.53 -1.57
N ASP A 73 -3.45 -4.83 -1.26
CA ASP A 73 -3.90 -5.33 0.04
C ASP A 73 -2.89 -5.08 1.16
N LEU A 74 -1.57 -5.13 0.86
CA LEU A 74 -0.55 -4.91 1.87
C LEU A 74 -0.59 -3.48 2.42
N GLY A 75 -0.81 -2.50 1.56
CA GLY A 75 -1.05 -1.13 1.98
C GLY A 75 -2.27 -1.03 2.90
N HIS A 76 -3.35 -1.75 2.61
CA HIS A 76 -4.52 -1.81 3.48
C HIS A 76 -4.20 -2.48 4.82
N TYR A 77 -3.43 -3.59 4.83
CA TYR A 77 -3.04 -4.22 6.10
C TYR A 77 -2.27 -3.26 6.99
N GLU A 78 -1.25 -2.57 6.46
CA GLU A 78 -0.48 -1.59 7.23
C GLU A 78 -1.34 -0.42 7.72
N ARG A 79 -2.24 0.11 6.90
CA ARG A 79 -3.11 1.23 7.26
C ARG A 79 -4.13 0.87 8.33
N PHE A 80 -4.72 -0.33 8.27
CA PHE A 80 -5.75 -0.76 9.23
C PHE A 80 -5.13 -1.33 10.51
N ILE A 81 -4.17 -2.25 10.39
CA ILE A 81 -3.56 -2.93 11.53
C ILE A 81 -2.59 -2.01 12.27
N ASP A 82 -2.01 -1.00 11.58
CA ASP A 82 -0.97 -0.10 12.08
C ASP A 82 0.26 -0.88 12.56
N GLU A 83 0.73 -1.80 11.70
CA GLU A 83 1.97 -2.56 11.84
C GLU A 83 2.72 -2.55 10.52
N ASP A 84 4.04 -2.44 10.58
CA ASP A 84 4.87 -2.52 9.39
C ASP A 84 5.02 -3.98 8.94
N LEU A 85 4.76 -4.23 7.66
CA LEU A 85 4.91 -5.53 7.04
C LEU A 85 6.37 -5.81 6.63
N ASN A 86 6.65 -7.06 6.30
CA ASN A 86 7.97 -7.53 5.90
C ASN A 86 7.88 -8.53 4.73
N ARG A 87 9.03 -9.04 4.25
CA ARG A 87 9.11 -9.98 3.12
C ARG A 87 8.31 -11.28 3.28
N TYR A 88 7.91 -11.61 4.52
CA TYR A 88 7.09 -12.79 4.79
C TYR A 88 5.59 -12.47 4.72
N SER A 89 5.24 -11.24 4.39
CA SER A 89 3.83 -10.81 4.26
C SER A 89 3.25 -11.01 2.87
N ASN A 90 4.07 -11.29 1.84
CA ASN A 90 3.59 -11.58 0.48
C ASN A 90 4.33 -12.74 -0.17
N LEU A 91 3.58 -13.64 -0.78
CA LEU A 91 4.11 -14.79 -1.53
C LEU A 91 3.34 -14.96 -2.84
N THR A 92 4.04 -14.95 -3.96
CA THR A 92 3.48 -15.25 -5.28
C THR A 92 3.69 -16.71 -5.66
N THR A 93 2.85 -17.26 -6.52
CA THR A 93 3.07 -18.58 -7.15
C THR A 93 4.43 -18.63 -7.84
N GLY A 94 4.80 -17.57 -8.57
CA GLY A 94 6.09 -17.50 -9.27
C GLY A 94 7.27 -17.66 -8.30
N LYS A 95 7.25 -16.99 -7.16
CA LYS A 95 8.29 -17.11 -6.12
C LYS A 95 8.36 -18.52 -5.54
N VAL A 96 7.21 -19.17 -5.30
CA VAL A 96 7.17 -20.56 -4.82
C VAL A 96 7.83 -21.49 -5.82
N TYR A 97 7.42 -21.43 -7.09
CA TYR A 97 7.99 -22.30 -8.14
C TYR A 97 9.47 -22.00 -8.36
N TRP A 98 9.86 -20.75 -8.37
CA TRP A 98 11.27 -20.34 -8.48
C TRP A 98 12.14 -20.96 -7.40
N ASN A 99 11.67 -20.91 -6.14
CA ASN A 99 12.39 -21.50 -5.02
C ASN A 99 12.51 -23.04 -5.15
N VAL A 100 11.41 -23.72 -5.48
CA VAL A 100 11.39 -25.18 -5.63
C VAL A 100 12.27 -25.63 -6.79
N LEU A 101 12.21 -24.96 -7.95
CA LEU A 101 13.04 -25.27 -9.10
C LEU A 101 14.52 -25.04 -8.82
N ASN A 102 14.88 -23.97 -8.11
CA ASN A 102 16.25 -23.71 -7.70
C ASN A 102 16.77 -24.80 -6.72
N LYS A 103 15.95 -25.24 -5.77
CA LYS A 103 16.28 -26.35 -4.86
C LYS A 103 16.49 -27.65 -5.65
N GLU A 104 15.65 -27.95 -6.62
CA GLU A 104 15.79 -29.10 -7.51
C GLU A 104 17.12 -29.05 -8.27
N ARG A 105 17.42 -27.92 -8.93
CA ARG A 105 18.67 -27.73 -9.69
C ARG A 105 19.92 -27.85 -8.85
N ARG A 106 19.86 -27.52 -7.55
CA ARG A 106 20.95 -27.70 -6.59
C ARG A 106 21.01 -29.12 -5.99
N GLY A 107 20.08 -30.00 -6.36
CA GLY A 107 20.05 -31.39 -5.88
C GLY A 107 19.53 -31.57 -4.45
N GLU A 108 18.84 -30.57 -3.90
CA GLU A 108 18.37 -30.61 -2.51
C GLU A 108 17.28 -31.68 -2.27
N TYR A 109 16.64 -32.18 -3.33
CA TYR A 109 15.65 -33.25 -3.26
C TYR A 109 16.25 -34.65 -3.49
N LEU A 110 17.56 -34.79 -3.52
CA LEU A 110 18.29 -36.07 -3.54
C LEU A 110 17.82 -37.05 -4.62
N GLY A 111 17.36 -36.57 -5.76
CA GLY A 111 16.89 -37.38 -6.89
C GLY A 111 15.43 -37.80 -6.81
N GLU A 112 14.65 -37.31 -5.86
CA GLU A 112 13.21 -37.53 -5.79
C GLU A 112 12.48 -36.86 -6.96
N THR A 113 11.32 -37.41 -7.33
CA THR A 113 10.42 -36.78 -8.30
C THR A 113 9.74 -35.57 -7.63
N VAL A 114 10.03 -34.35 -8.08
CA VAL A 114 9.44 -33.11 -7.54
C VAL A 114 8.04 -32.93 -8.09
N GLN A 115 7.04 -32.76 -7.22
CA GLN A 115 5.62 -32.67 -7.54
C GLN A 115 4.98 -31.47 -6.83
N VAL A 116 3.76 -31.09 -7.25
CA VAL A 116 3.00 -30.03 -6.56
C VAL A 116 2.77 -30.41 -5.10
N ILE A 117 2.34 -31.65 -4.86
CA ILE A 117 2.26 -32.24 -3.53
C ILE A 117 3.36 -33.31 -3.43
N PRO A 118 4.29 -33.24 -2.48
CA PRO A 118 4.32 -32.30 -1.35
C PRO A 118 5.21 -31.06 -1.54
N HIS A 119 5.99 -30.93 -2.62
CA HIS A 119 7.11 -29.99 -2.70
C HIS A 119 6.64 -28.52 -2.77
N ILE A 120 5.70 -28.18 -3.67
CA ILE A 120 5.12 -26.84 -3.79
C ILE A 120 4.31 -26.51 -2.53
N THR A 121 3.47 -27.45 -2.06
CA THR A 121 2.68 -27.22 -0.84
C THR A 121 3.54 -27.06 0.40
N ASN A 122 4.66 -27.77 0.52
CA ASN A 122 5.60 -27.61 1.64
C ASN A 122 6.29 -26.24 1.61
N GLU A 123 6.66 -25.74 0.44
CA GLU A 123 7.21 -24.39 0.28
C GLU A 123 6.21 -23.31 0.74
N ILE A 124 4.95 -23.45 0.33
CA ILE A 124 3.86 -22.54 0.75
C ILE A 124 3.65 -22.62 2.27
N LYS A 125 3.56 -23.82 2.84
CA LYS A 125 3.39 -24.02 4.29
C LYS A 125 4.56 -23.44 5.09
N SER A 126 5.79 -23.65 4.63
CA SER A 126 6.99 -23.08 5.25
C SER A 126 6.89 -21.54 5.33
N PHE A 127 6.38 -20.91 4.26
CA PHE A 127 6.17 -19.47 4.24
C PHE A 127 5.07 -19.03 5.22
N ILE A 128 3.95 -19.75 5.29
CA ILE A 128 2.87 -19.45 6.24
C ILE A 128 3.38 -19.50 7.68
N TYR A 129 4.19 -20.50 8.03
CA TYR A 129 4.77 -20.60 9.37
C TYR A 129 5.85 -19.55 9.65
N SER A 130 6.62 -19.15 8.63
CA SER A 130 7.76 -18.25 8.81
C SER A 130 7.36 -16.84 9.31
N VAL A 131 6.18 -16.34 8.95
CA VAL A 131 5.74 -15.02 9.46
C VAL A 131 5.52 -15.06 10.96
N GLN A 132 4.94 -16.13 11.47
CA GLN A 132 4.73 -16.29 12.92
C GLN A 132 6.05 -16.33 13.68
N GLU A 133 7.02 -17.08 13.16
CA GLU A 133 8.35 -17.20 13.78
C GLU A 133 9.12 -15.87 13.79
N LYS A 134 8.94 -15.05 12.73
CA LYS A 134 9.66 -13.78 12.57
C LYS A 134 9.01 -12.60 13.30
N THR A 135 7.69 -12.65 13.52
CA THR A 135 6.94 -11.54 14.14
C THR A 135 6.51 -11.83 15.57
N ASP A 136 6.68 -13.07 16.06
CA ASP A 136 6.16 -13.53 17.37
C ASP A 136 4.64 -13.24 17.49
N ALA A 137 3.91 -13.41 16.39
CA ALA A 137 2.49 -13.14 16.34
C ALA A 137 1.67 -14.20 17.10
N ASP A 138 0.66 -13.74 17.85
CA ASP A 138 -0.35 -14.62 18.47
C ASP A 138 -1.31 -15.18 17.43
N ILE A 139 -1.66 -14.34 16.43
CA ILE A 139 -2.62 -14.66 15.37
C ILE A 139 -2.02 -14.24 14.03
N VAL A 140 -2.04 -15.17 13.07
CA VAL A 140 -1.65 -14.92 11.67
C VAL A 140 -2.89 -14.93 10.80
N ILE A 141 -3.15 -13.86 10.09
CA ILE A 141 -4.23 -13.76 9.10
C ILE A 141 -3.61 -13.90 7.71
N THR A 142 -3.96 -14.97 7.01
CA THR A 142 -3.46 -15.24 5.65
C THR A 142 -4.61 -15.15 4.65
N GLU A 143 -4.55 -14.17 3.76
CA GLU A 143 -5.49 -14.03 2.66
C GLU A 143 -5.03 -14.82 1.44
N ILE A 144 -5.96 -15.54 0.84
CA ILE A 144 -5.74 -16.25 -0.42
C ILE A 144 -6.26 -15.41 -1.58
N GLY A 145 -5.35 -14.99 -2.46
CA GLY A 145 -5.67 -14.24 -3.66
C GLY A 145 -6.48 -15.06 -4.67
N GLY A 146 -7.12 -14.36 -5.61
CA GLY A 146 -8.01 -14.96 -6.59
C GLY A 146 -9.37 -15.39 -6.02
N THR A 147 -10.10 -16.20 -6.77
CA THR A 147 -11.39 -16.76 -6.38
C THR A 147 -11.30 -18.27 -6.17
N THR A 148 -12.13 -18.81 -5.30
CA THR A 148 -12.23 -20.25 -5.11
C THR A 148 -12.76 -20.88 -6.40
N GLY A 149 -11.97 -21.73 -7.01
CA GLY A 149 -12.26 -22.34 -8.33
C GLY A 149 -11.23 -21.94 -9.39
N ASP A 150 -10.46 -20.89 -9.18
CA ASP A 150 -9.35 -20.53 -10.06
C ASP A 150 -8.26 -21.61 -9.97
N ILE A 151 -7.76 -22.05 -11.12
CA ILE A 151 -6.73 -23.10 -11.20
C ILE A 151 -5.47 -22.67 -10.46
N GLU A 152 -5.13 -21.39 -10.60
CA GLU A 152 -3.93 -20.78 -10.04
C GLU A 152 -3.92 -20.80 -8.50
N SER A 153 -5.09 -20.75 -7.87
CA SER A 153 -5.23 -20.72 -6.41
C SER A 153 -5.18 -22.12 -5.77
N GLN A 154 -5.30 -23.19 -6.55
CA GLN A 154 -5.43 -24.57 -6.01
C GLN A 154 -4.25 -25.00 -5.13
N PRO A 155 -2.96 -24.73 -5.47
CA PRO A 155 -1.85 -25.10 -4.60
C PRO A 155 -1.90 -24.40 -3.23
N PHE A 156 -2.38 -23.16 -3.18
CA PHE A 156 -2.56 -22.42 -1.93
C PHE A 156 -3.70 -23.01 -1.09
N LEU A 157 -4.85 -23.32 -1.72
CA LEU A 157 -5.97 -23.96 -1.03
C LEU A 157 -5.57 -25.32 -0.45
N GLU A 158 -4.83 -26.12 -1.20
CA GLU A 158 -4.31 -27.40 -0.70
C GLU A 158 -3.31 -27.20 0.46
N ALA A 159 -2.42 -26.20 0.37
CA ALA A 159 -1.47 -25.90 1.42
C ALA A 159 -2.16 -25.49 2.74
N ILE A 160 -3.15 -24.58 2.71
CA ILE A 160 -3.87 -24.17 3.93
C ILE A 160 -4.72 -25.30 4.51
N ARG A 161 -5.26 -26.20 3.66
CA ARG A 161 -5.91 -27.43 4.12
C ARG A 161 -4.92 -28.31 4.89
N GLN A 162 -3.69 -28.49 4.37
CA GLN A 162 -2.64 -29.25 5.04
C GLN A 162 -2.21 -28.58 6.36
N VAL A 163 -2.02 -27.24 6.37
CA VAL A 163 -1.74 -26.49 7.62
C VAL A 163 -2.77 -26.77 8.69
N SER A 164 -4.07 -26.81 8.32
CA SER A 164 -5.12 -27.09 9.30
C SER A 164 -5.08 -28.51 9.87
N CYS A 165 -4.57 -29.47 9.10
CA CYS A 165 -4.33 -30.82 9.61
C CYS A 165 -3.11 -30.90 10.52
N GLU A 166 -2.02 -30.20 10.17
CA GLU A 166 -0.74 -30.23 10.89
C GLU A 166 -0.80 -29.42 12.21
N ALA A 167 -1.29 -28.18 12.13
CA ALA A 167 -1.41 -27.30 13.32
C ALA A 167 -2.57 -27.72 14.23
N GLY A 168 -3.48 -28.53 13.72
CA GLY A 168 -4.71 -28.94 14.40
C GLY A 168 -5.87 -27.97 14.15
N ARG A 169 -7.05 -28.53 13.93
CA ARG A 169 -8.26 -27.79 13.55
C ARG A 169 -8.65 -26.69 14.57
N SER A 170 -8.37 -26.89 15.85
CA SER A 170 -8.60 -25.89 16.90
C SER A 170 -7.68 -24.67 16.83
N ASN A 171 -6.61 -24.72 16.04
CA ASN A 171 -5.68 -23.63 15.84
C ASN A 171 -5.86 -22.93 14.48
N CYS A 172 -6.80 -23.39 13.66
CA CYS A 172 -7.07 -22.86 12.33
C CYS A 172 -8.53 -22.48 12.18
N LEU A 173 -8.80 -21.36 11.53
CA LEU A 173 -10.14 -20.86 11.25
C LEU A 173 -10.22 -20.42 9.78
N PHE A 174 -11.30 -20.76 9.10
CA PHE A 174 -11.54 -20.42 7.70
C PHE A 174 -12.69 -19.41 7.59
N ILE A 175 -12.38 -18.23 7.08
CA ILE A 175 -13.35 -17.20 6.71
C ILE A 175 -13.51 -17.22 5.20
N HIS A 176 -14.75 -17.30 4.73
CA HIS A 176 -15.05 -17.24 3.31
C HIS A 176 -15.86 -15.99 2.96
N VAL A 177 -15.26 -15.10 2.17
CA VAL A 177 -15.90 -13.86 1.72
C VAL A 177 -16.67 -14.14 0.44
N THR A 178 -17.97 -13.83 0.43
CA THR A 178 -18.88 -14.13 -0.67
C THR A 178 -19.75 -12.93 -1.02
N LEU A 179 -20.62 -13.09 -2.02
CA LEU A 179 -21.54 -12.07 -2.47
C LEU A 179 -23.01 -12.51 -2.30
N ILE A 180 -23.82 -11.65 -1.73
CA ILE A 180 -25.29 -11.73 -1.76
C ILE A 180 -25.77 -10.61 -2.68
N PRO A 181 -25.94 -10.84 -3.99
CA PRO A 181 -26.40 -9.81 -4.90
C PRO A 181 -27.89 -9.49 -4.69
N TYR A 182 -28.23 -8.21 -4.82
CA TYR A 182 -29.60 -7.77 -4.95
C TYR A 182 -30.00 -7.72 -6.43
N LEU A 183 -31.09 -8.36 -6.80
CA LEU A 183 -31.61 -8.34 -8.17
C LEU A 183 -32.75 -7.33 -8.27
N GLU A 184 -32.51 -6.19 -8.91
CA GLU A 184 -33.51 -5.14 -9.13
C GLU A 184 -34.78 -5.65 -9.80
N SER A 185 -34.62 -6.58 -10.77
CA SER A 185 -35.75 -7.15 -11.52
C SER A 185 -36.75 -7.97 -10.69
N SER A 186 -36.26 -8.60 -9.61
CA SER A 186 -37.12 -9.39 -8.71
C SER A 186 -37.30 -8.74 -7.33
N GLY A 187 -36.61 -7.64 -7.05
CA GLY A 187 -36.69 -6.92 -5.79
C GLY A 187 -36.21 -7.72 -4.58
N GLU A 188 -35.24 -8.60 -4.75
CA GLU A 188 -34.80 -9.50 -3.68
C GLU A 188 -33.32 -9.84 -3.71
N HIS A 189 -32.76 -10.16 -2.55
CA HIS A 189 -31.41 -10.71 -2.42
C HIS A 189 -31.34 -12.20 -2.78
N LYS A 190 -30.23 -12.64 -3.37
CA LYS A 190 -30.04 -14.02 -3.82
C LYS A 190 -28.90 -14.70 -3.07
N SER A 191 -29.19 -15.78 -2.34
CA SER A 191 -28.21 -16.59 -1.60
C SER A 191 -27.48 -17.65 -2.45
N LYS A 192 -27.90 -17.91 -3.68
CA LYS A 192 -27.34 -18.97 -4.52
C LYS A 192 -25.86 -18.78 -4.86
N PRO A 193 -25.36 -17.57 -5.21
CA PRO A 193 -23.95 -17.37 -5.50
C PRO A 193 -23.06 -17.76 -4.30
N THR A 194 -23.44 -17.34 -3.08
CA THR A 194 -22.77 -17.76 -1.83
C THR A 194 -22.76 -19.28 -1.66
N GLN A 195 -23.90 -19.95 -1.83
CA GLN A 195 -23.99 -21.42 -1.70
C GLN A 195 -23.08 -22.14 -2.69
N HIS A 196 -22.99 -21.69 -3.95
CA HIS A 196 -22.13 -22.29 -4.97
C HIS A 196 -20.66 -22.07 -4.64
N SER A 197 -20.28 -20.87 -4.21
CA SER A 197 -18.91 -20.54 -3.84
C SER A 197 -18.44 -21.41 -2.65
N VAL A 198 -19.26 -21.56 -1.62
CA VAL A 198 -18.94 -22.41 -0.46
C VAL A 198 -18.83 -23.88 -0.87
N LYS A 199 -19.70 -24.38 -1.76
CA LYS A 199 -19.59 -25.75 -2.27
C LYS A 199 -18.29 -25.98 -3.03
N GLN A 200 -17.83 -24.99 -3.79
CA GLN A 200 -16.55 -25.06 -4.48
C GLN A 200 -15.40 -25.17 -3.46
N LEU A 201 -15.40 -24.35 -2.40
CA LEU A 201 -14.41 -24.43 -1.33
C LEU A 201 -14.44 -25.81 -0.64
N GLN A 202 -15.64 -26.32 -0.34
CA GLN A 202 -15.82 -27.65 0.26
C GLN A 202 -15.28 -28.77 -0.63
N SER A 203 -15.30 -28.63 -1.95
CA SER A 203 -14.73 -29.62 -2.86
C SER A 203 -13.20 -29.78 -2.73
N PHE A 204 -12.52 -28.77 -2.19
CA PHE A 204 -11.10 -28.84 -1.81
C PHE A 204 -10.89 -29.40 -0.39
N GLY A 205 -11.94 -29.85 0.29
CA GLY A 205 -11.85 -30.37 1.67
C GLY A 205 -11.76 -29.27 2.74
N ILE A 206 -12.08 -28.03 2.40
CA ILE A 206 -12.07 -26.89 3.33
C ILE A 206 -13.52 -26.55 3.70
N MET A 207 -13.83 -26.64 5.01
CA MET A 207 -15.12 -26.23 5.55
C MET A 207 -14.95 -24.84 6.16
N PRO A 208 -15.67 -23.80 5.64
CA PRO A 208 -15.62 -22.49 6.27
C PRO A 208 -16.25 -22.53 7.66
N ASP A 209 -15.68 -21.77 8.59
CA ASP A 209 -16.24 -21.55 9.93
C ASP A 209 -17.13 -20.32 9.96
N ILE A 210 -16.74 -19.29 9.17
CA ILE A 210 -17.44 -18.03 9.08
C ILE A 210 -17.62 -17.67 7.60
N ILE A 211 -18.79 -17.15 7.26
CA ILE A 211 -19.09 -16.57 5.96
C ILE A 211 -19.27 -15.08 6.15
N VAL A 212 -18.46 -14.29 5.45
CA VAL A 212 -18.62 -12.83 5.36
C VAL A 212 -19.30 -12.53 4.03
N ALA A 213 -20.54 -12.12 4.10
CA ALA A 213 -21.40 -11.95 2.94
C ALA A 213 -21.46 -10.48 2.51
N ARG A 214 -20.78 -10.14 1.42
CA ARG A 214 -20.80 -8.81 0.84
C ARG A 214 -22.17 -8.48 0.26
N CYS A 215 -22.70 -7.33 0.61
CA CYS A 215 -23.98 -6.80 0.12
C CYS A 215 -23.84 -5.33 -0.23
N ASP A 216 -24.46 -4.90 -1.33
CA ASP A 216 -24.51 -3.48 -1.67
C ASP A 216 -25.64 -2.74 -0.93
N ARG A 217 -26.63 -3.49 -0.44
CA ARG A 217 -27.77 -3.02 0.35
C ARG A 217 -28.00 -3.93 1.55
N PRO A 218 -28.53 -3.41 2.66
CA PRO A 218 -28.93 -4.24 3.79
C PRO A 218 -29.87 -5.37 3.35
N VAL A 219 -29.69 -6.54 3.95
CA VAL A 219 -30.56 -7.70 3.68
C VAL A 219 -31.80 -7.60 4.58
N ASP A 220 -32.92 -7.21 3.99
CA ASP A 220 -34.18 -7.01 4.71
C ASP A 220 -34.81 -8.29 5.25
N ASP A 221 -34.53 -9.45 4.60
CA ASP A 221 -35.07 -10.75 5.00
C ASP A 221 -34.01 -11.61 5.74
N PRO A 222 -34.04 -11.68 7.08
CA PRO A 222 -33.09 -12.49 7.85
C PRO A 222 -33.12 -13.99 7.53
N SER A 223 -34.18 -14.47 6.87
CA SER A 223 -34.26 -15.89 6.44
C SER A 223 -33.17 -16.26 5.46
N ILE A 224 -32.59 -15.29 4.74
CA ILE A 224 -31.47 -15.49 3.81
C ILE A 224 -30.23 -15.98 4.57
N PHE A 225 -29.90 -15.39 5.72
CA PHE A 225 -28.76 -15.81 6.55
C PHE A 225 -28.94 -17.22 7.09
N ARG A 226 -30.14 -17.56 7.60
CA ARG A 226 -30.49 -18.93 8.04
C ARG A 226 -30.36 -19.94 6.90
N LYS A 227 -30.82 -19.56 5.70
CA LYS A 227 -30.71 -20.38 4.51
C LYS A 227 -29.24 -20.61 4.12
N ILE A 228 -28.41 -19.57 4.14
CA ILE A 228 -26.96 -19.69 3.89
C ILE A 228 -26.33 -20.59 4.94
N ALA A 229 -26.58 -20.37 6.22
CA ALA A 229 -26.06 -21.18 7.33
C ALA A 229 -26.37 -22.68 7.13
N LEU A 230 -27.63 -22.99 6.83
CA LEU A 230 -28.07 -24.36 6.59
C LEU A 230 -27.37 -25.02 5.38
N PHE A 231 -27.33 -24.32 4.22
CA PHE A 231 -26.78 -24.88 3.00
C PHE A 231 -25.24 -24.92 2.97
N CYS A 232 -24.60 -24.08 3.76
CA CYS A 232 -23.16 -23.99 3.86
C CYS A 232 -22.56 -24.71 5.09
N ASN A 233 -23.43 -25.27 5.93
CA ASN A 233 -23.05 -26.03 7.13
C ASN A 233 -22.21 -25.20 8.13
N VAL A 234 -22.66 -23.95 8.37
CA VAL A 234 -22.12 -23.07 9.40
C VAL A 234 -23.21 -22.70 10.39
N LYS A 235 -22.83 -22.19 11.58
CA LYS A 235 -23.79 -21.65 12.54
C LYS A 235 -24.44 -20.38 11.97
N GLU A 236 -25.68 -20.09 12.38
CA GLU A 236 -26.42 -18.93 11.86
C GLU A 236 -25.70 -17.61 12.19
N ASP A 237 -25.18 -17.50 13.40
CA ASP A 237 -24.41 -16.33 13.85
C ASP A 237 -23.00 -16.23 13.23
N CYS A 238 -22.55 -17.24 12.49
CA CYS A 238 -21.32 -17.22 11.71
C CYS A 238 -21.52 -16.74 10.27
N VAL A 239 -22.71 -16.26 9.90
CA VAL A 239 -22.96 -15.59 8.62
C VAL A 239 -23.05 -14.09 8.89
N ILE A 240 -22.01 -13.36 8.51
CA ILE A 240 -21.80 -11.95 8.81
C ILE A 240 -22.14 -11.11 7.56
N GLU A 241 -23.03 -10.14 7.72
CA GLU A 241 -23.29 -9.14 6.69
C GLU A 241 -22.12 -8.15 6.60
N ASN A 242 -21.72 -7.82 5.38
CA ASN A 242 -20.66 -6.84 5.09
C ASN A 242 -21.14 -5.87 4.00
N LEU A 243 -21.58 -4.69 4.40
CA LEU A 243 -22.15 -3.67 3.52
C LEU A 243 -21.07 -2.86 2.79
N THR A 244 -21.44 -2.33 1.63
CA THR A 244 -20.66 -1.28 0.97
C THR A 244 -20.77 0.01 1.79
N LEU A 245 -19.61 0.57 2.16
CA LEU A 245 -19.51 1.75 3.01
C LEU A 245 -19.03 2.97 2.22
N PRO A 246 -19.54 4.17 2.49
CA PRO A 246 -19.07 5.40 1.86
C PRO A 246 -17.65 5.78 2.29
N VAL A 247 -17.26 5.42 3.50
CA VAL A 247 -15.91 5.60 4.06
C VAL A 247 -15.35 4.22 4.42
N LEU A 248 -14.30 3.80 3.71
CA LEU A 248 -13.71 2.46 3.88
C LEU A 248 -13.29 2.16 5.32
N TYR A 249 -12.81 3.19 6.02
CA TYR A 249 -12.35 3.07 7.42
C TYR A 249 -13.47 2.88 8.45
N GLU A 250 -14.75 2.90 8.04
CA GLU A 250 -15.88 2.48 8.90
C GLU A 250 -16.00 0.95 8.99
N ALA A 251 -15.34 0.18 8.10
CA ALA A 251 -15.45 -1.28 8.06
C ALA A 251 -15.10 -1.98 9.39
N PRO A 252 -14.05 -1.62 10.15
CA PRO A 252 -13.80 -2.23 11.44
C PRO A 252 -14.94 -2.02 12.44
N ILE A 253 -15.57 -0.85 12.45
CA ILE A 253 -16.71 -0.57 13.36
C ILE A 253 -17.91 -1.45 12.98
N MET A 254 -18.28 -1.46 11.71
CA MET A 254 -19.39 -2.28 11.21
C MET A 254 -19.19 -3.77 11.51
N LEU A 255 -17.99 -4.30 11.26
CA LEU A 255 -17.68 -5.72 11.51
C LEU A 255 -17.58 -6.05 13.01
N GLU A 256 -17.19 -5.09 13.87
CA GLU A 256 -17.27 -5.24 15.32
C GLU A 256 -18.72 -5.31 15.82
N GLU A 257 -19.57 -4.42 15.32
CA GLU A 257 -21.01 -4.40 15.64
C GLU A 257 -21.70 -5.68 15.17
N ALA A 258 -21.30 -6.22 14.00
CA ALA A 258 -21.75 -7.52 13.53
C ALA A 258 -21.17 -8.72 14.32
N GLY A 259 -20.25 -8.47 15.25
CA GLY A 259 -19.70 -9.46 16.17
C GLY A 259 -18.56 -10.32 15.60
N LEU A 260 -17.97 -9.95 14.44
CA LEU A 260 -16.98 -10.77 13.73
C LEU A 260 -15.83 -11.21 14.64
N ALA A 261 -15.18 -10.26 15.34
CA ALA A 261 -14.02 -10.60 16.17
C ALA A 261 -14.38 -11.51 17.36
N LYS A 262 -15.55 -11.30 17.99
CA LYS A 262 -16.04 -12.17 19.07
C LYS A 262 -16.30 -13.59 18.59
N ILE A 263 -16.89 -13.73 17.40
CA ILE A 263 -17.16 -15.03 16.78
C ILE A 263 -15.84 -15.72 16.44
N VAL A 264 -14.87 -15.01 15.83
CA VAL A 264 -13.53 -15.54 15.53
C VAL A 264 -12.85 -16.07 16.80
N LEU A 265 -12.84 -15.31 17.89
CA LEU A 265 -12.22 -15.72 19.16
C LEU A 265 -12.91 -16.93 19.76
N ARG A 266 -14.24 -16.99 19.70
CA ARG A 266 -15.04 -18.15 20.15
C ARG A 266 -14.70 -19.41 19.36
N GLU A 267 -14.70 -19.32 18.01
CA GLU A 267 -14.43 -20.48 17.15
C GLU A 267 -12.97 -20.96 17.27
N LEU A 268 -12.02 -20.07 17.59
CA LEU A 268 -10.63 -20.42 17.91
C LEU A 268 -10.44 -20.92 19.35
N GLY A 269 -11.49 -20.94 20.19
CA GLY A 269 -11.40 -21.37 21.59
C GLY A 269 -10.58 -20.45 22.47
N ILE A 270 -10.54 -19.15 22.17
CA ILE A 270 -9.81 -18.13 22.95
C ILE A 270 -10.76 -17.53 23.99
N GLU A 271 -10.93 -18.21 25.12
CA GLU A 271 -11.91 -17.82 26.15
C GLU A 271 -11.49 -16.61 26.99
N LYS A 272 -10.19 -16.34 27.13
CA LYS A 272 -9.63 -15.29 28.00
C LYS A 272 -9.36 -13.96 27.27
N ALA A 273 -9.90 -13.78 26.06
CA ALA A 273 -9.73 -12.54 25.34
C ALA A 273 -10.49 -11.38 26.01
N PRO A 274 -9.95 -10.15 25.99
CA PRO A 274 -10.71 -8.98 26.40
C PRO A 274 -12.03 -8.90 25.62
N GLN A 275 -13.13 -8.75 26.34
CA GLN A 275 -14.47 -8.66 25.73
C GLN A 275 -14.67 -7.33 25.00
N GLU A 276 -14.02 -6.28 25.51
CA GLU A 276 -14.09 -4.94 24.95
C GLU A 276 -12.96 -4.68 23.96
N CYS A 277 -13.32 -4.07 22.84
CA CYS A 277 -12.42 -3.64 21.79
C CYS A 277 -12.22 -2.13 21.91
N ASP A 278 -11.01 -1.69 22.23
CA ASP A 278 -10.73 -0.26 22.31
C ASP A 278 -10.52 0.31 20.89
N LEU A 279 -11.57 0.92 20.37
CA LEU A 279 -11.58 1.63 19.09
C LEU A 279 -11.72 3.15 19.27
N THR A 280 -11.40 3.68 20.44
CA THR A 280 -11.57 5.11 20.74
C THR A 280 -10.82 6.01 19.76
N GLU A 281 -9.54 5.76 19.52
CA GLU A 281 -8.75 6.52 18.56
C GLU A 281 -9.27 6.37 17.12
N TRP A 282 -9.74 5.16 16.76
CA TRP A 282 -10.32 4.91 15.44
C TRP A 282 -11.63 5.68 15.24
N LYS A 283 -12.49 5.75 16.25
CA LYS A 283 -13.71 6.57 16.22
C LYS A 283 -13.40 8.06 16.14
N HIS A 284 -12.41 8.55 16.89
CA HIS A 284 -11.96 9.94 16.76
C HIS A 284 -11.44 10.28 15.37
N MET A 285 -10.76 9.33 14.72
CA MET A 285 -10.34 9.51 13.32
C MET A 285 -11.55 9.59 12.39
N LEU A 286 -12.54 8.72 12.53
CA LEU A 286 -13.79 8.78 11.76
C LEU A 286 -14.57 10.08 11.99
N ASP A 287 -14.59 10.59 13.22
CA ASP A 287 -15.18 11.89 13.54
C ASP A 287 -14.46 13.03 12.81
N ARG A 288 -13.11 13.00 12.73
CA ARG A 288 -12.35 13.98 11.93
C ARG A 288 -12.74 13.92 10.45
N ILE A 289 -12.89 12.71 9.88
CA ILE A 289 -13.33 12.55 8.47
C ILE A 289 -14.68 13.23 8.26
N LYS A 290 -15.66 12.95 9.12
CA LYS A 290 -17.03 13.47 9.03
C LYS A 290 -17.12 14.98 9.22
N ASN A 291 -16.26 15.54 10.09
CA ASN A 291 -16.26 16.97 10.44
C ASN A 291 -15.31 17.83 9.59
N SER A 292 -14.56 17.23 8.66
CA SER A 292 -13.68 17.98 7.75
C SER A 292 -14.52 18.83 6.78
N SER A 293 -14.51 20.16 6.99
CA SER A 293 -15.36 21.10 6.27
C SER A 293 -14.62 22.01 5.29
N LYS A 294 -13.29 22.17 5.46
CA LYS A 294 -12.46 22.89 4.50
C LYS A 294 -12.18 22.02 3.30
N THR A 295 -11.83 22.62 2.17
CA THR A 295 -11.40 21.90 0.97
C THR A 295 -10.10 22.44 0.45
N VAL A 296 -9.23 21.59 -0.10
CA VAL A 296 -8.03 21.96 -0.86
C VAL A 296 -7.99 21.18 -2.15
N LYS A 297 -7.52 21.82 -3.23
CA LYS A 297 -7.37 21.19 -4.54
C LYS A 297 -5.89 20.92 -4.80
N ILE A 298 -5.50 19.65 -4.78
CA ILE A 298 -4.13 19.21 -5.03
C ILE A 298 -4.06 18.62 -6.44
N SER A 299 -3.19 19.18 -7.29
CA SER A 299 -2.89 18.57 -8.60
C SER A 299 -1.81 17.50 -8.44
N LEU A 300 -2.18 16.25 -8.73
CA LEU A 300 -1.27 15.13 -8.84
C LEU A 300 -0.82 15.04 -10.31
N VAL A 301 0.42 15.47 -10.55
CA VAL A 301 1.04 15.50 -11.89
C VAL A 301 1.86 14.23 -12.09
N GLY A 302 1.31 13.26 -12.78
CA GLY A 302 1.88 11.92 -12.87
C GLY A 302 1.84 11.31 -14.26
N LYS A 303 2.54 10.17 -14.39
CA LYS A 303 2.61 9.36 -15.63
C LYS A 303 1.46 8.36 -15.73
N TYR A 304 0.92 7.90 -14.59
CA TYR A 304 0.00 6.75 -14.50
C TYR A 304 -1.40 7.17 -14.06
N VAL A 305 -1.79 8.41 -14.33
CA VAL A 305 -3.05 9.01 -13.85
C VAL A 305 -4.32 8.39 -14.45
N LYS A 306 -4.22 7.58 -15.50
CA LYS A 306 -5.36 6.84 -16.06
C LYS A 306 -5.83 5.68 -15.20
N LEU A 307 -4.97 5.15 -14.35
CA LEU A 307 -5.30 4.16 -13.33
C LEU A 307 -4.96 4.76 -11.95
N HIS A 308 -5.97 5.19 -11.22
CA HIS A 308 -5.81 5.87 -9.94
C HIS A 308 -5.09 5.02 -8.89
N ASP A 309 -5.28 3.71 -8.94
CA ASP A 309 -4.64 2.74 -8.05
C ASP A 309 -3.11 2.73 -8.16
N SER A 310 -2.54 3.25 -9.27
CA SER A 310 -1.09 3.43 -9.41
C SER A 310 -0.49 4.39 -8.38
N TYR A 311 -1.31 5.21 -7.73
CA TYR A 311 -0.90 6.20 -6.73
C TYR A 311 -1.75 6.11 -5.45
N LEU A 312 -2.28 4.92 -5.13
CA LEU A 312 -3.22 4.75 -4.02
C LEU A 312 -2.63 5.24 -2.69
N SER A 313 -1.41 4.87 -2.34
CA SER A 313 -0.80 5.28 -1.07
C SER A 313 -0.57 6.79 -0.99
N ILE A 314 -0.33 7.48 -2.11
CA ILE A 314 -0.24 8.95 -2.17
C ILE A 314 -1.62 9.56 -1.92
N VAL A 315 -2.65 9.05 -2.59
CA VAL A 315 -4.05 9.49 -2.42
C VAL A 315 -4.48 9.34 -0.97
N GLU A 316 -4.26 8.16 -0.39
CA GLU A 316 -4.57 7.89 1.01
C GLU A 316 -3.79 8.83 1.95
N SER A 317 -2.50 9.05 1.69
CA SER A 317 -1.68 9.96 2.50
C SER A 317 -2.17 11.41 2.45
N LEU A 318 -2.63 11.86 1.28
CA LEU A 318 -3.26 13.19 1.13
C LEU A 318 -4.57 13.29 1.90
N HIS A 319 -5.41 12.25 1.86
CA HIS A 319 -6.64 12.20 2.65
C HIS A 319 -6.36 12.16 4.15
N HIS A 320 -5.42 11.33 4.62
CA HIS A 320 -5.00 11.29 6.03
C HIS A 320 -4.56 12.68 6.51
N ALA A 321 -3.70 13.35 5.73
CA ALA A 321 -3.23 14.69 6.02
C ALA A 321 -4.36 15.74 5.98
N GLY A 322 -5.29 15.59 5.05
CA GLY A 322 -6.49 16.41 4.98
C GLY A 322 -7.30 16.34 6.27
N TRP A 323 -7.64 15.14 6.71
CA TRP A 323 -8.44 14.90 7.92
C TRP A 323 -7.77 15.43 9.20
N GLU A 324 -6.44 15.30 9.33
CA GLU A 324 -5.70 15.92 10.45
C GLU A 324 -5.74 17.45 10.42
N ASN A 325 -5.83 18.07 9.25
CA ASN A 325 -5.95 19.51 9.06
C ASN A 325 -7.41 20.01 8.99
N GLY A 326 -8.41 19.13 9.20
CA GLY A 326 -9.83 19.45 9.12
C GLY A 326 -10.33 19.78 7.72
N ALA A 327 -9.71 19.18 6.70
CA ALA A 327 -9.99 19.43 5.29
C ALA A 327 -10.27 18.15 4.49
N GLN A 328 -11.09 18.30 3.45
CA GLN A 328 -11.22 17.33 2.36
C GLN A 328 -10.22 17.70 1.25
N VAL A 329 -9.50 16.71 0.74
CA VAL A 329 -8.58 16.89 -0.38
C VAL A 329 -9.25 16.47 -1.68
N GLU A 330 -9.40 17.42 -2.60
CA GLU A 330 -9.83 17.17 -3.97
C GLU A 330 -8.60 16.96 -4.84
N ILE A 331 -8.47 15.77 -5.46
CA ILE A 331 -7.33 15.44 -6.29
C ILE A 331 -7.67 15.76 -7.74
N ASN A 332 -6.90 16.68 -8.32
CA ASN A 332 -6.92 16.96 -9.75
C ASN A 332 -5.86 16.08 -10.43
N TRP A 333 -6.31 15.08 -11.16
CA TRP A 333 -5.45 14.14 -11.89
C TRP A 333 -4.94 14.76 -13.17
N VAL A 334 -3.65 14.98 -13.28
CA VAL A 334 -3.03 15.65 -14.43
C VAL A 334 -2.01 14.74 -15.09
N ASP A 335 -2.27 14.40 -16.36
CA ASP A 335 -1.29 13.68 -17.18
C ASP A 335 -0.12 14.62 -17.51
N SER A 336 1.07 14.26 -17.05
CA SER A 336 2.26 15.07 -17.25
C SER A 336 2.61 15.33 -18.72
N GLU A 337 2.17 14.49 -19.64
CA GLU A 337 2.39 14.68 -21.08
C GLU A 337 1.59 15.88 -21.66
N THR A 338 0.57 16.36 -20.95
CA THR A 338 -0.24 17.51 -21.39
C THR A 338 0.32 18.87 -20.96
N ILE A 339 1.33 18.87 -20.08
CA ILE A 339 1.89 20.09 -19.51
C ILE A 339 3.10 20.57 -20.33
N THR A 340 3.06 21.84 -20.72
CA THR A 340 4.18 22.62 -21.22
C THR A 340 4.31 23.92 -20.42
N PRO A 341 5.40 24.68 -20.53
CA PRO A 341 5.48 26.00 -19.88
C PRO A 341 4.30 26.92 -20.23
N GLU A 342 3.76 26.81 -21.46
CA GLU A 342 2.64 27.62 -21.95
C GLU A 342 1.30 27.17 -21.38
N THR A 343 1.08 25.85 -21.23
CA THR A 343 -0.20 25.28 -20.76
C THR A 343 -0.26 25.16 -19.24
N ALA A 344 0.86 25.19 -18.54
CA ALA A 344 0.93 25.07 -17.08
C ALA A 344 0.02 26.07 -16.33
N PRO A 345 -0.07 27.37 -16.71
CA PRO A 345 -0.98 28.31 -16.06
C PRO A 345 -2.45 27.94 -16.17
N GLU A 346 -2.88 27.40 -17.29
CA GLU A 346 -4.28 26.96 -17.51
C GLU A 346 -4.58 25.69 -16.72
N ILE A 347 -3.69 24.69 -16.78
CA ILE A 347 -3.91 23.37 -16.18
C ILE A 347 -3.75 23.41 -14.65
N LEU A 348 -2.76 24.15 -14.14
CA LEU A 348 -2.34 24.14 -12.74
C LEU A 348 -2.76 25.39 -11.95
N GLY A 349 -3.20 26.46 -12.62
CA GLY A 349 -3.48 27.76 -11.99
C GLY A 349 -4.57 27.75 -10.91
N GLY A 350 -5.45 26.76 -10.93
CA GLY A 350 -6.48 26.56 -9.90
C GLY A 350 -6.06 25.63 -8.74
N SER A 351 -4.80 25.19 -8.70
CA SER A 351 -4.29 24.28 -7.67
C SER A 351 -3.83 25.03 -6.43
N THR A 352 -4.15 24.52 -5.26
CA THR A 352 -3.62 25.03 -3.99
C THR A 352 -2.33 24.34 -3.56
N GLY A 353 -2.00 23.22 -4.22
CA GLY A 353 -0.75 22.48 -4.08
C GLY A 353 -0.54 21.56 -5.29
N ILE A 354 0.72 21.25 -5.58
CA ILE A 354 1.12 20.36 -6.67
C ILE A 354 1.98 19.24 -6.09
N ILE A 355 1.64 17.99 -6.39
CA ILE A 355 2.43 16.82 -6.03
C ILE A 355 2.91 16.10 -7.28
N VAL A 356 4.22 15.79 -7.34
CA VAL A 356 4.82 14.98 -8.40
C VAL A 356 5.29 13.67 -7.79
N PRO A 357 4.65 12.55 -8.13
CA PRO A 357 4.94 11.23 -7.55
C PRO A 357 6.16 10.57 -8.16
N GLY A 358 6.52 9.39 -7.64
CA GLY A 358 7.49 8.47 -8.19
C GLY A 358 7.10 7.95 -9.57
N GLY A 359 8.09 7.43 -10.31
CA GLY A 359 7.91 6.83 -11.63
C GLY A 359 9.24 6.52 -12.29
N PHE A 360 9.21 5.74 -13.37
CA PHE A 360 10.38 5.33 -14.16
C PHE A 360 10.22 5.70 -15.64
N GLY A 361 11.36 5.85 -16.34
CA GLY A 361 11.41 6.09 -17.79
C GLY A 361 11.09 7.53 -18.21
N ILE A 362 11.32 7.83 -19.47
CA ILE A 362 11.37 9.19 -20.02
C ILE A 362 10.00 9.85 -20.24
N ARG A 363 8.91 9.08 -20.31
CA ARG A 363 7.58 9.60 -20.64
C ARG A 363 7.14 10.68 -19.66
N GLY A 364 6.67 11.84 -20.16
CA GLY A 364 6.08 12.93 -19.38
C GLY A 364 7.03 13.72 -18.47
N ILE A 365 8.36 13.51 -18.58
CA ILE A 365 9.38 14.17 -17.73
C ILE A 365 9.37 15.68 -17.91
N GLU A 366 9.34 16.19 -19.16
CA GLU A 366 9.37 17.63 -19.42
C GLU A 366 8.14 18.35 -18.83
N GLY A 367 6.97 17.72 -18.88
CA GLY A 367 5.77 18.27 -18.26
C GLY A 367 5.85 18.30 -16.73
N MET A 368 6.47 17.29 -16.11
CA MET A 368 6.73 17.32 -14.67
C MET A 368 7.71 18.43 -14.30
N ILE A 369 8.76 18.65 -15.09
CA ILE A 369 9.73 19.74 -14.90
C ILE A 369 9.02 21.10 -15.03
N ALA A 370 8.17 21.28 -16.05
CA ALA A 370 7.38 22.49 -16.22
C ALA A 370 6.44 22.74 -15.02
N ALA A 371 5.80 21.68 -14.47
CA ALA A 371 4.94 21.78 -13.29
C ALA A 371 5.73 22.19 -12.04
N ALA A 372 6.91 21.62 -11.83
CA ALA A 372 7.77 21.95 -10.69
C ALA A 372 8.28 23.40 -10.76
N ASP A 373 8.70 23.87 -11.94
CA ASP A 373 9.13 25.25 -12.18
C ASP A 373 7.94 26.23 -12.02
N TYR A 374 6.76 25.87 -12.54
CA TYR A 374 5.55 26.65 -12.37
C TYR A 374 5.18 26.82 -10.88
N ALA A 375 5.22 25.74 -10.10
CA ALA A 375 4.98 25.79 -8.66
C ALA A 375 5.97 26.72 -7.94
N ARG A 376 7.27 26.60 -8.26
CA ARG A 376 8.33 27.42 -7.69
C ARG A 376 8.12 28.92 -7.95
N ARG A 377 7.83 29.28 -9.21
CA ARG A 377 7.67 30.70 -9.61
C ARG A 377 6.41 31.36 -9.07
N ASN A 378 5.35 30.56 -8.84
CA ASN A 378 4.05 31.07 -8.44
C ASN A 378 3.73 30.86 -6.95
N ASN A 379 4.73 30.45 -6.13
CA ASN A 379 4.57 30.17 -4.70
C ASN A 379 3.42 29.20 -4.39
N ILE A 380 3.22 28.20 -5.27
CA ILE A 380 2.26 27.11 -5.05
C ILE A 380 2.99 25.99 -4.32
N PRO A 381 2.51 25.53 -3.15
CA PRO A 381 3.10 24.39 -2.44
C PRO A 381 3.40 23.22 -3.37
N TYR A 382 4.66 22.77 -3.36
CA TYR A 382 5.17 21.69 -4.17
C TYR A 382 5.71 20.56 -3.31
N PHE A 383 5.30 19.32 -3.61
CA PHE A 383 5.84 18.13 -3.00
C PHE A 383 6.29 17.13 -4.07
N GLY A 384 7.58 16.84 -4.12
CA GLY A 384 8.17 15.86 -5.04
C GLY A 384 8.59 14.58 -4.32
N ILE A 385 8.10 13.42 -4.76
CA ILE A 385 8.40 12.11 -4.17
C ILE A 385 9.26 11.32 -5.16
N CYS A 386 10.40 10.81 -4.73
CA CYS A 386 11.33 9.99 -5.51
C CYS A 386 11.69 10.67 -6.83
N LEU A 387 11.12 10.25 -7.97
CA LEU A 387 11.25 10.97 -9.24
C LEU A 387 10.88 12.45 -9.09
N GLY A 388 9.85 12.78 -8.31
CA GLY A 388 9.42 14.17 -8.10
C GLY A 388 10.49 15.05 -7.45
N MET A 389 11.34 14.52 -6.56
CA MET A 389 12.52 15.22 -6.07
C MET A 389 13.55 15.44 -7.17
N GLN A 390 13.83 14.43 -7.98
CA GLN A 390 14.76 14.51 -9.11
C GLN A 390 14.30 15.56 -10.12
N ILE A 391 12.99 15.60 -10.39
CA ILE A 391 12.35 16.63 -11.22
C ILE A 391 12.53 18.03 -10.63
N ALA A 392 12.34 18.20 -9.31
CA ALA A 392 12.56 19.47 -8.64
C ALA A 392 14.02 19.95 -8.77
N ALA A 393 14.98 19.02 -8.64
CA ALA A 393 16.39 19.32 -8.84
C ALA A 393 16.66 19.77 -10.30
N ILE A 394 16.17 19.05 -11.31
CA ILE A 394 16.32 19.42 -12.71
C ILE A 394 15.67 20.79 -12.99
N ALA A 395 14.45 21.02 -12.50
CA ALA A 395 13.75 22.29 -12.66
C ALA A 395 14.53 23.47 -12.03
N PHE A 396 15.14 23.25 -10.86
CA PHE A 396 16.00 24.25 -10.20
C PHE A 396 17.26 24.53 -11.04
N ALA A 397 17.93 23.50 -11.55
CA ALA A 397 19.10 23.67 -12.39
C ALA A 397 18.81 24.48 -13.67
N ARG A 398 17.71 24.17 -14.34
CA ARG A 398 17.31 24.90 -15.56
C ARG A 398 16.83 26.32 -15.25
N GLY A 399 15.99 26.49 -14.24
CA GLY A 399 15.30 27.76 -13.95
C GLY A 399 16.08 28.74 -13.08
N VAL A 400 17.05 28.28 -12.28
CA VAL A 400 17.83 29.11 -11.33
C VAL A 400 19.31 29.15 -11.70
N LEU A 401 19.93 27.99 -12.02
CA LEU A 401 21.35 27.93 -12.36
C LEU A 401 21.63 28.23 -13.84
N GLY A 402 20.59 28.22 -14.71
CA GLY A 402 20.74 28.46 -16.13
C GLY A 402 21.33 27.28 -16.93
N TYR A 403 21.32 26.08 -16.37
CA TYR A 403 21.79 24.86 -17.03
C TYR A 403 20.66 24.26 -17.88
N GLU A 404 20.44 24.82 -19.09
CA GLU A 404 19.29 24.49 -19.93
C GLU A 404 19.20 22.98 -20.30
N ASP A 405 20.36 22.30 -20.40
CA ASP A 405 20.45 20.86 -20.68
C ASP A 405 20.47 19.96 -19.44
N ALA A 406 20.32 20.55 -18.22
CA ALA A 406 20.31 19.76 -16.99
C ALA A 406 19.27 18.64 -17.03
N ASN A 407 19.70 17.42 -16.69
CA ASN A 407 18.83 16.25 -16.76
C ASN A 407 19.33 15.12 -15.83
N SER A 408 18.62 14.01 -15.87
CA SER A 408 19.04 12.71 -15.32
C SER A 408 19.76 11.90 -16.42
N THR A 409 20.80 11.16 -16.06
CA THR A 409 21.43 10.18 -16.97
C THR A 409 20.50 9.04 -17.36
N GLU A 410 19.38 8.84 -16.65
CA GLU A 410 18.30 7.92 -17.04
C GLU A 410 17.62 8.38 -18.35
N PHE A 411 17.43 9.69 -18.53
CA PHE A 411 16.64 10.25 -19.62
C PHE A 411 17.50 10.86 -20.72
N ALA A 412 18.65 11.42 -20.35
CA ALA A 412 19.62 12.06 -21.24
C ALA A 412 21.05 11.69 -20.83
N PRO A 413 21.57 10.53 -21.25
CA PRO A 413 22.91 10.07 -20.90
C PRO A 413 24.03 11.03 -21.29
N ASP A 414 23.83 11.81 -22.36
CA ASP A 414 24.80 12.75 -22.92
C ASP A 414 24.67 14.18 -22.39
N SER A 415 23.82 14.44 -21.38
CA SER A 415 23.67 15.76 -20.76
C SER A 415 25.02 16.24 -20.19
N LYS A 416 25.34 17.52 -20.43
CA LYS A 416 26.56 18.15 -19.87
C LYS A 416 26.41 18.46 -18.37
N HIS A 417 25.16 18.59 -17.91
CA HIS A 417 24.82 18.83 -16.51
C HIS A 417 23.93 17.70 -15.97
N PRO A 418 24.49 16.48 -15.79
CA PRO A 418 23.73 15.34 -15.26
C PRO A 418 23.56 15.50 -13.74
N VAL A 419 22.58 16.32 -13.34
CA VAL A 419 22.31 16.65 -11.92
C VAL A 419 21.73 15.45 -11.14
N ILE A 420 21.20 14.47 -11.88
CA ILE A 420 20.78 13.16 -11.38
C ILE A 420 21.57 12.09 -12.13
N ALA A 421 22.20 11.16 -11.42
CA ALA A 421 23.07 10.14 -12.03
C ALA A 421 23.08 8.84 -11.20
N LEU A 422 23.58 7.76 -11.79
CA LEU A 422 23.98 6.56 -11.03
C LEU A 422 25.20 6.88 -10.16
N MET A 423 25.24 6.28 -8.97
CA MET A 423 26.44 6.32 -8.13
C MET A 423 27.53 5.43 -8.73
N GLU A 424 28.81 5.80 -8.51
CA GLU A 424 29.96 5.05 -9.05
C GLU A 424 29.95 3.58 -8.61
N GLU A 425 29.53 3.31 -7.38
CA GLU A 425 29.40 1.96 -6.82
C GLU A 425 28.31 1.09 -7.49
N GLN A 426 27.36 1.71 -8.19
CA GLN A 426 26.27 1.02 -8.89
C GLN A 426 26.62 0.69 -10.34
N MET A 427 27.69 1.27 -10.90
CA MET A 427 28.08 1.08 -12.30
C MET A 427 28.73 -0.28 -12.57
N ASP A 428 29.27 -0.94 -11.53
CA ASP A 428 30.00 -2.23 -11.65
C ASP A 428 29.08 -3.47 -11.56
N LEU A 429 27.77 -3.31 -11.35
CA LEU A 429 26.84 -4.42 -11.22
C LEU A 429 26.21 -4.79 -12.58
N ALA A 430 26.45 -6.03 -13.01
CA ALA A 430 25.97 -6.57 -14.28
C ALA A 430 24.45 -6.74 -14.37
N ASP A 431 23.76 -6.84 -13.24
CA ASP A 431 22.32 -7.05 -13.16
C ASP A 431 21.56 -5.78 -12.74
N MET A 432 20.71 -5.29 -13.61
CA MET A 432 19.88 -4.09 -13.36
C MET A 432 19.00 -4.20 -12.10
N GLY A 433 18.57 -5.39 -11.70
CA GLY A 433 17.76 -5.63 -10.49
C GLY A 433 18.54 -5.44 -9.18
N GLY A 434 19.87 -5.57 -9.19
CA GLY A 434 20.72 -5.47 -7.99
C GLY A 434 21.16 -4.04 -7.61
N THR A 435 20.81 -3.03 -8.42
CA THR A 435 21.28 -1.64 -8.24
C THR A 435 20.28 -0.72 -7.55
N MET A 436 19.06 -1.16 -7.26
CA MET A 436 18.05 -0.35 -6.59
C MET A 436 18.27 -0.29 -5.07
N ARG A 437 18.13 0.90 -4.51
CA ARG A 437 17.91 1.05 -3.08
C ARG A 437 16.46 0.68 -2.77
N LEU A 438 16.28 -0.40 -2.05
CA LEU A 438 14.97 -0.96 -1.67
C LEU A 438 14.87 -1.10 -0.16
N GLY A 439 13.74 -0.67 0.40
CA GLY A 439 13.46 -0.77 1.84
C GLY A 439 13.78 0.48 2.64
N ALA A 440 13.78 0.34 3.95
CA ALA A 440 13.97 1.45 4.88
C ALA A 440 15.45 1.78 5.06
N TYR A 441 15.78 3.06 4.91
CA TYR A 441 17.12 3.60 5.14
C TYR A 441 17.07 4.80 6.07
N PRO A 442 18.09 5.00 6.89
CA PRO A 442 18.17 6.13 7.79
C PRO A 442 18.48 7.42 7.02
N CYS A 443 17.79 8.52 7.39
CA CYS A 443 18.02 9.85 6.89
C CYS A 443 18.25 10.82 8.06
N ARG A 444 19.36 11.56 8.03
CA ARG A 444 19.69 12.62 8.98
C ARG A 444 19.10 13.93 8.46
N ILE A 445 18.33 14.62 9.32
CA ILE A 445 17.67 15.88 9.00
C ILE A 445 18.48 17.06 9.54
N SER A 446 18.68 18.08 8.69
CA SER A 446 19.33 19.31 9.06
C SER A 446 18.41 20.19 9.96
N PRO A 447 18.94 20.88 10.98
CA PRO A 447 18.16 21.80 11.81
C PRO A 447 17.62 22.98 10.98
N ASP A 448 16.60 23.65 11.51
CA ASP A 448 15.98 24.87 10.92
C ASP A 448 15.44 24.70 9.48
N THR A 449 14.98 23.49 9.14
CA THR A 449 14.43 23.15 7.84
C THR A 449 12.95 22.78 7.90
N LEU A 450 12.26 22.75 6.75
CA LEU A 450 10.87 22.26 6.66
C LEU A 450 10.77 20.82 7.14
N MET A 451 11.75 19.99 6.78
CA MET A 451 11.81 18.62 7.26
C MET A 451 11.91 18.55 8.79
N MET A 452 12.80 19.32 9.41
CA MET A 452 12.92 19.33 10.86
C MET A 452 11.62 19.79 11.52
N LYS A 453 10.95 20.79 10.96
CA LYS A 453 9.63 21.25 11.43
C LYS A 453 8.58 20.13 11.33
N ALA A 454 8.57 19.39 10.22
CA ALA A 454 7.60 18.32 9.98
C ALA A 454 7.80 17.13 10.92
N TYR A 455 9.02 16.59 10.99
CA TYR A 455 9.31 15.39 11.76
C TYR A 455 9.58 15.62 13.25
N GLY A 456 10.10 16.78 13.62
CA GLY A 456 10.46 17.08 15.01
C GLY A 456 11.64 16.27 15.58
N LYS A 457 12.39 15.57 14.72
CA LYS A 457 13.54 14.71 15.10
C LYS A 457 14.62 14.71 14.02
N GLY A 458 15.89 14.63 14.44
CA GLY A 458 17.04 14.76 13.54
C GLY A 458 17.44 13.47 12.80
N LEU A 459 16.88 12.32 13.14
CA LEU A 459 17.12 11.04 12.47
C LEU A 459 15.80 10.33 12.25
N ILE A 460 15.54 9.95 11.01
CA ILE A 460 14.35 9.21 10.58
C ILE A 460 14.77 7.99 9.78
N GLU A 461 13.82 7.13 9.51
CA GLU A 461 13.98 5.97 8.65
C GLU A 461 12.80 5.91 7.69
N GLU A 462 13.07 5.89 6.36
CA GLU A 462 12.06 5.94 5.31
C GLU A 462 12.32 4.92 4.22
N ARG A 463 11.27 4.49 3.49
CA ARG A 463 11.36 3.45 2.47
C ARG A 463 11.78 4.03 1.13
N HIS A 464 12.69 3.37 0.47
CA HIS A 464 13.26 3.74 -0.84
C HIS A 464 12.89 2.72 -1.90
N ARG A 465 12.75 3.20 -3.15
CA ARG A 465 12.60 2.41 -4.36
C ARG A 465 13.13 3.20 -5.57
N HIS A 466 14.44 3.31 -5.67
CA HIS A 466 15.06 4.07 -6.77
C HIS A 466 16.48 3.58 -7.05
N ARG A 467 16.99 4.01 -8.21
CA ARG A 467 18.35 3.68 -8.68
C ARG A 467 19.21 4.92 -8.83
N TYR A 468 18.62 6.02 -9.30
CA TYR A 468 19.32 7.26 -9.57
C TYR A 468 19.29 8.17 -8.35
N GLU A 469 20.39 8.92 -8.15
CA GLU A 469 20.62 9.79 -7.00
C GLU A 469 20.98 11.20 -7.46
N PHE A 470 20.86 12.18 -6.55
CA PHE A 470 21.38 13.52 -6.79
C PHE A 470 22.91 13.48 -6.95
N ASN A 471 23.43 14.09 -8.01
CA ASN A 471 24.88 14.11 -8.30
C ASN A 471 25.57 15.16 -7.44
N ASN A 472 26.38 14.72 -6.48
CA ASN A 472 27.09 15.55 -5.53
C ASN A 472 28.04 16.58 -6.16
N LYS A 473 28.47 16.41 -7.43
CA LYS A 473 29.27 17.41 -8.16
C LYS A 473 28.58 18.76 -8.29
N PHE A 474 27.24 18.77 -8.22
CA PHE A 474 26.43 19.99 -8.31
C PHE A 474 25.98 20.51 -6.95
N ARG A 475 26.25 19.82 -5.86
CA ARG A 475 25.72 20.13 -4.53
C ARG A 475 26.06 21.55 -4.07
N GLU A 476 27.31 21.94 -4.23
CA GLU A 476 27.83 23.24 -3.78
C GLU A 476 27.13 24.39 -4.53
N VAL A 477 27.06 24.34 -5.85
CA VAL A 477 26.41 25.37 -6.67
C VAL A 477 24.91 25.51 -6.37
N TYR A 478 24.20 24.42 -6.03
CA TYR A 478 22.79 24.50 -5.60
C TYR A 478 22.66 25.25 -4.29
N MET A 479 23.53 24.98 -3.31
CA MET A 479 23.52 25.65 -2.01
C MET A 479 23.87 27.13 -2.13
N GLU A 480 24.82 27.49 -2.98
CA GLU A 480 25.18 28.90 -3.29
C GLU A 480 24.01 29.68 -3.89
N HIS A 481 23.10 29.01 -4.59
CA HIS A 481 21.92 29.60 -5.20
C HIS A 481 20.63 29.42 -4.39
N GLY A 482 20.78 29.03 -3.12
CA GLY A 482 19.71 29.06 -2.13
C GLY A 482 18.90 27.77 -1.98
N ALA A 483 19.28 26.66 -2.59
CA ALA A 483 18.70 25.36 -2.25
C ALA A 483 19.28 24.83 -0.92
N ILE A 484 18.49 24.08 -0.16
CA ILE A 484 18.93 23.39 1.05
C ILE A 484 18.74 21.89 0.87
N PHE A 485 19.79 21.11 1.14
CA PHE A 485 19.71 19.66 1.25
C PHE A 485 19.42 19.29 2.71
N SER A 486 18.13 19.25 3.03
CA SER A 486 17.62 19.12 4.39
C SER A 486 17.64 17.68 4.92
N GLY A 487 17.69 16.68 4.03
CA GLY A 487 17.84 15.27 4.36
C GLY A 487 19.08 14.68 3.70
N GLN A 488 19.84 13.86 4.44
CA GLN A 488 21.06 13.20 3.95
C GLN A 488 21.20 11.83 4.59
N SER A 489 21.91 10.89 3.89
CA SER A 489 22.37 9.66 4.54
C SER A 489 23.23 9.99 5.79
N PRO A 490 23.32 9.10 6.78
CA PRO A 490 24.08 9.37 8.01
C PRO A 490 25.55 9.74 7.79
N ASP A 491 26.17 9.22 6.74
CA ASP A 491 27.54 9.52 6.31
C ASP A 491 27.65 10.83 5.51
N GLY A 492 26.51 11.42 5.11
CA GLY A 492 26.41 12.66 4.35
C GLY A 492 26.68 12.51 2.85
N THR A 493 26.82 11.30 2.34
CA THR A 493 27.16 11.04 0.93
C THR A 493 25.95 11.17 0.01
N LEU A 494 24.75 10.75 0.45
CA LEU A 494 23.54 10.78 -0.36
C LEU A 494 22.62 11.93 0.06
N VAL A 495 22.01 12.58 -0.93
CA VAL A 495 20.98 13.60 -0.73
C VAL A 495 19.63 12.93 -0.71
N GLU A 496 18.94 12.99 0.43
CA GLU A 496 17.64 12.36 0.66
C GLU A 496 16.48 13.35 0.56
N ALA A 497 16.75 14.65 0.70
CA ALA A 497 15.74 15.69 0.57
C ALA A 497 16.36 17.04 0.16
N MET A 498 15.60 17.78 -0.65
CA MET A 498 15.92 19.13 -1.12
C MET A 498 14.73 20.05 -0.89
N GLU A 499 15.01 21.26 -0.38
CA GLU A 499 13.98 22.29 -0.19
C GLU A 499 14.47 23.68 -0.64
N ILE A 500 13.51 24.56 -0.95
CA ILE A 500 13.75 25.95 -1.32
C ILE A 500 13.21 26.83 -0.19
N PRO A 501 14.08 27.48 0.61
CA PRO A 501 13.66 28.35 1.70
C PRO A 501 12.94 29.60 1.17
N GLY A 502 12.01 30.13 1.99
CA GLY A 502 11.21 31.29 1.62
C GLY A 502 9.99 30.99 0.75
N HIS A 503 9.93 29.81 0.13
CA HIS A 503 8.74 29.31 -0.54
C HIS A 503 7.73 28.79 0.52
N PRO A 504 6.39 28.93 0.33
CA PRO A 504 5.39 28.42 1.27
C PRO A 504 5.58 26.95 1.66
N PHE A 505 5.87 26.11 0.67
CA PHE A 505 6.31 24.72 0.82
C PHE A 505 6.90 24.25 -0.51
N TYR A 506 8.20 24.03 -0.58
CA TYR A 506 8.85 23.42 -1.73
C TYR A 506 9.83 22.37 -1.24
N LEU A 507 9.41 21.11 -1.29
CA LEU A 507 10.17 19.99 -0.75
C LEU A 507 10.14 18.82 -1.76
N GLY A 508 11.31 18.27 -2.04
CA GLY A 508 11.47 16.99 -2.70
C GLY A 508 12.13 15.98 -1.76
N VAL A 509 11.68 14.75 -1.74
CA VAL A 509 12.28 13.64 -0.99
C VAL A 509 12.56 12.46 -1.90
N GLN A 510 13.72 11.80 -1.71
CA GLN A 510 14.11 10.67 -2.56
C GLN A 510 13.41 9.37 -2.17
N TYR A 511 12.96 9.26 -0.96
CA TYR A 511 12.21 8.13 -0.41
C TYR A 511 10.70 8.27 -0.66
N HIS A 512 9.94 7.26 -0.24
CA HIS A 512 8.49 7.11 -0.42
C HIS A 512 7.74 7.22 0.92
N PRO A 513 7.44 8.45 1.41
CA PRO A 513 6.78 8.66 2.69
C PRO A 513 5.31 8.18 2.70
N GLU A 514 4.69 8.04 1.51
CA GLU A 514 3.33 7.56 1.37
C GLU A 514 3.12 6.16 1.95
N PHE A 515 4.13 5.30 1.94
CA PHE A 515 4.01 3.95 2.48
C PHE A 515 3.93 3.90 4.01
N LYS A 516 4.31 4.98 4.69
CA LYS A 516 4.28 5.06 6.16
C LYS A 516 3.13 5.88 6.73
N SER A 517 2.26 6.44 5.88
CA SER A 517 1.08 7.17 6.33
C SER A 517 -0.01 6.22 6.85
N ARG A 518 -0.68 6.62 7.93
CA ARG A 518 -1.77 5.86 8.56
C ARG A 518 -2.99 6.76 8.74
N PRO A 519 -4.22 6.24 8.70
CA PRO A 519 -5.43 7.07 8.82
C PRO A 519 -5.56 7.75 10.19
N ASN A 520 -5.06 7.11 11.24
CA ASN A 520 -5.02 7.66 12.61
C ASN A 520 -3.80 8.58 12.86
N ARG A 521 -2.78 8.54 11.98
CA ARG A 521 -1.53 9.27 12.09
C ARG A 521 -0.97 9.56 10.70
N ALA A 522 -1.36 10.69 10.12
CA ALA A 522 -0.85 11.11 8.82
C ALA A 522 0.67 11.30 8.82
N HIS A 523 1.30 10.95 7.71
CA HIS A 523 2.74 11.16 7.58
C HIS A 523 3.10 12.64 7.71
N PRO A 524 4.11 13.01 8.50
CA PRO A 524 4.40 14.41 8.85
C PRO A 524 4.57 15.35 7.66
N ILE A 525 5.25 14.91 6.60
CA ILE A 525 5.46 15.75 5.41
C ILE A 525 4.12 16.01 4.68
N PHE A 526 3.29 15.00 4.51
CA PHE A 526 1.97 15.18 3.89
C PHE A 526 1.09 16.13 4.70
N ARG A 527 1.13 16.02 6.04
CA ARG A 527 0.41 16.92 6.93
C ARG A 527 0.83 18.37 6.74
N GLU A 528 2.14 18.67 6.75
CA GLU A 528 2.64 20.02 6.56
C GLU A 528 2.42 20.54 5.13
N PHE A 529 2.48 19.66 4.11
CA PHE A 529 2.15 20.02 2.73
C PHE A 529 0.70 20.46 2.57
N VAL A 530 -0.26 19.66 3.07
CA VAL A 530 -1.69 19.99 3.01
C VAL A 530 -2.00 21.26 3.84
N LYS A 531 -1.33 21.42 4.99
CA LYS A 531 -1.42 22.65 5.79
C LYS A 531 -0.97 23.88 5.00
N ALA A 532 0.17 23.83 4.32
CA ALA A 532 0.66 24.92 3.48
C ALA A 532 -0.32 25.22 2.32
N ALA A 533 -0.91 24.18 1.71
CA ALA A 533 -1.92 24.35 0.69
C ALA A 533 -3.19 25.07 1.20
N LEU A 534 -3.62 24.78 2.43
CA LEU A 534 -4.72 25.49 3.09
C LEU A 534 -4.37 26.96 3.34
N GLU A 535 -3.18 27.25 3.86
CA GLU A 535 -2.71 28.62 4.14
C GLU A 535 -2.64 29.47 2.86
N VAL A 536 -2.20 28.88 1.74
CA VAL A 536 -2.18 29.56 0.43
C VAL A 536 -3.60 29.83 -0.06
N LYS A 537 -4.52 28.87 0.08
CA LYS A 537 -5.93 29.06 -0.27
C LYS A 537 -6.56 30.20 0.52
N GLU A 538 -6.35 30.23 1.84
CA GLU A 538 -6.91 31.27 2.74
C GLU A 538 -6.35 32.67 2.46
N LYS A 539 -5.12 32.78 2.00
CA LYS A 539 -4.52 34.07 1.58
C LYS A 539 -5.06 34.58 0.24
N ASN A 540 -5.50 33.69 -0.64
CA ASN A 540 -5.98 34.02 -1.97
C ASN A 540 -7.52 34.15 -2.06
N SER A 541 -8.23 33.82 -0.97
CA SER A 541 -9.69 33.97 -0.82
C SER A 541 -10.05 35.32 -0.18
#